data_08084a46a7d85a5bbc19fd5209ffc528
#
_entry.id   08084a46a7d85a5bbc19fd5209ffc528
#
_cell.length_a   1.000
_cell.length_b   1.000
_cell.length_c   1.000
_cell.angle_alpha   90.00
_cell.angle_beta   90.00
_cell.angle_gamma   90.00
#
_symmetry.space_group_name_H-M   'P 1'
#
loop_
_entity.id
_entity.type
_entity.pdbx_description
1 polymer ?
#
loop_
_entity_poly.entity_id
_entity_poly.type
_entity_poly.pdbx_seq_one_letter_code
_entity_poly.pdbx_strand_id
1 'polypeptide(L)'
;MDDKITVKKIRVLFVCIHNSARSQIAEAYVRQLGGDRFEAESAGFEPGKLNPLVVEVMKEAEIDISDHKTKSVFEFFKQGRLYDYVITVCDESSGQQCPIFPGIVKRIHWSFPDPSSFDGTYEEKLAQTRNVRDQIRKAVENLIKEAV
;
A
#
# COMPACT_ATOMS: atom_id res chain seq x y z
N MET A 1 2.43 3.12 36.31
CA MET A 1 2.28 3.11 35.71
C MET A 1 2.06 3.22 35.03
N ASP A 2 2.06 3.06 34.69
CA ASP A 2 1.94 3.12 33.84
C ASP A 2 1.34 3.46 33.31
N ASP A 3 1.25 3.84 33.42
CA ASP A 3 0.76 4.11 32.71
C ASP A 3 0.60 4.11 31.61
N LYS A 4 0.19 3.60 31.57
CA LYS A 4 0.38 3.30 30.21
C LYS A 4 -0.80 3.53 29.40
N ILE A 5 -0.77 4.64 28.77
CA ILE A 5 -1.74 4.94 27.74
C ILE A 5 -1.29 4.15 26.53
N THR A 6 -1.91 3.02 26.30
CA THR A 6 -1.74 2.30 25.06
C THR A 6 -2.55 3.03 24.01
N VAL A 7 -1.89 3.85 23.21
CA VAL A 7 -2.54 4.47 22.07
C VAL A 7 -2.78 3.37 21.06
N LYS A 8 -4.04 3.09 20.77
CA LYS A 8 -4.41 2.10 19.77
C LYS A 8 -3.98 2.62 18.40
N LYS A 9 -3.17 1.83 17.69
CA LYS A 9 -2.73 2.21 16.36
C LYS A 9 -3.84 2.01 15.33
N ILE A 10 -3.83 2.87 14.33
CA ILE A 10 -4.75 2.76 13.19
C ILE A 10 -4.14 1.75 12.22
N ARG A 11 -4.86 0.69 11.93
CA ARG A 11 -4.37 -0.38 11.06
C ARG A 11 -4.93 -0.22 9.65
N VAL A 12 -4.03 -0.14 8.66
CA VAL A 12 -4.38 0.10 7.27
C VAL A 12 -3.85 -1.04 6.41
N LEU A 13 -4.72 -1.61 5.58
CA LEU A 13 -4.32 -2.59 4.58
C LEU A 13 -4.49 -2.00 3.19
N PHE A 14 -3.43 -2.05 2.40
CA PHE A 14 -3.47 -1.66 1.00
C PHE A 14 -3.51 -2.92 0.13
N VAL A 15 -4.44 -2.95 -0.82
CA VAL A 15 -4.66 -4.13 -1.67
C VAL A 15 -4.55 -3.74 -3.14
N CYS A 16 -3.75 -4.50 -3.89
CA CYS A 16 -3.71 -4.39 -5.35
C CYS A 16 -3.69 -5.81 -5.94
N ILE A 17 -3.50 -5.94 -7.25
CA ILE A 17 -3.58 -7.26 -7.87
C ILE A 17 -2.40 -8.13 -7.47
N HIS A 18 -1.18 -7.65 -7.68
CA HIS A 18 0.02 -8.47 -7.47
C HIS A 18 0.83 -8.10 -6.24
N ASN A 19 0.47 -7.04 -5.54
CA ASN A 19 1.25 -6.51 -4.41
C ASN A 19 2.70 -6.21 -4.81
N SER A 20 2.92 -5.87 -6.07
CA SER A 20 4.26 -5.68 -6.61
C SER A 20 4.65 -4.21 -6.71
N ALA A 21 3.72 -3.28 -6.68
CA ALA A 21 3.99 -1.87 -6.94
C ALA A 21 3.17 -0.93 -6.05
N ARG A 22 1.95 -0.57 -6.48
CA ARG A 22 1.17 0.50 -5.85
C ARG A 22 0.91 0.31 -4.37
N SER A 23 0.51 -0.89 -3.97
CA SER A 23 0.23 -1.17 -2.55
C SER A 23 1.49 -1.15 -1.70
N GLN A 24 2.63 -1.56 -2.27
CA GLN A 24 3.92 -1.50 -1.57
C GLN A 24 4.36 -0.05 -1.34
N ILE A 25 4.16 0.81 -2.33
CA ILE A 25 4.47 2.23 -2.21
C ILE A 25 3.63 2.85 -1.09
N ALA A 26 2.32 2.57 -1.10
CA ALA A 26 1.40 3.12 -0.10
C ALA A 26 1.76 2.66 1.31
N GLU A 27 2.03 1.38 1.47
CA GLU A 27 2.45 0.82 2.76
C GLU A 27 3.69 1.53 3.28
N ALA A 28 4.70 1.69 2.42
CA ALA A 28 5.96 2.30 2.81
C ALA A 28 5.77 3.75 3.27
N TYR A 29 4.94 4.51 2.58
CA TYR A 29 4.70 5.90 2.96
C TYR A 29 3.89 6.04 4.25
N VAL A 30 2.92 5.15 4.49
CA VAL A 30 2.21 5.19 5.77
C VAL A 30 3.17 4.90 6.91
N ARG A 31 4.07 3.93 6.74
CA ARG A 31 5.07 3.62 7.77
C ARG A 31 6.00 4.79 8.03
N GLN A 32 6.45 5.48 6.97
CA GLN A 32 7.37 6.59 7.12
C GLN A 32 6.68 7.84 7.67
N LEU A 33 5.51 8.18 7.15
CA LEU A 33 4.83 9.44 7.48
C LEU A 33 3.88 9.32 8.66
N GLY A 34 3.31 8.14 8.88
CA GLY A 34 2.35 7.92 9.95
C GLY A 34 2.97 7.64 11.30
N GLY A 35 4.22 7.18 11.30
CA GLY A 35 4.96 6.93 12.54
C GLY A 35 4.29 5.93 13.44
N ASP A 36 4.31 6.21 14.74
CA ASP A 36 3.81 5.29 15.75
C ASP A 36 2.29 5.18 15.80
N ARG A 37 1.57 6.05 15.09
CA ARG A 37 0.11 6.05 15.13
C ARG A 37 -0.52 5.10 14.15
N PHE A 38 0.26 4.58 13.20
CA PHE A 38 -0.25 3.73 12.13
C PHE A 38 0.52 2.43 12.04
N GLU A 39 -0.22 1.36 11.71
CA GLU A 39 0.38 0.10 11.27
C GLU A 39 -0.13 -0.14 9.85
N ALA A 40 0.79 -0.31 8.91
CA ALA A 40 0.44 -0.51 7.52
C ALA A 40 0.88 -1.87 7.04
N GLU A 41 0.02 -2.50 6.25
CA GLU A 41 0.32 -3.75 5.57
C GLU A 41 -0.17 -3.63 4.13
N SER A 42 0.36 -4.49 3.26
CA SER A 42 -0.12 -4.55 1.88
C SER A 42 -0.20 -6.00 1.43
N ALA A 43 -1.08 -6.26 0.48
CA ALA A 43 -1.28 -7.61 -0.05
C ALA A 43 -1.90 -7.53 -1.44
N GLY A 44 -1.94 -8.65 -2.15
CA GLY A 44 -2.51 -8.72 -3.47
C GLY A 44 -3.42 -9.91 -3.65
N PHE A 45 -4.23 -9.86 -4.69
CA PHE A 45 -5.09 -10.98 -5.04
C PHE A 45 -4.26 -12.15 -5.59
N GLU A 46 -3.22 -11.83 -6.35
CA GLU A 46 -2.32 -12.81 -6.96
C GLU A 46 -0.88 -12.33 -6.75
N PRO A 47 -0.26 -12.66 -5.60
CA PRO A 47 1.10 -12.15 -5.33
C PRO A 47 2.08 -12.50 -6.44
N GLY A 48 2.77 -11.48 -6.93
CA GLY A 48 3.77 -11.61 -7.98
C GLY A 48 5.16 -11.31 -7.46
N LYS A 49 5.96 -10.61 -8.28
CA LYS A 49 7.29 -10.19 -7.89
C LYS A 49 7.31 -8.69 -7.67
N LEU A 50 8.11 -8.26 -6.71
CA LEU A 50 8.31 -6.84 -6.45
C LEU A 50 8.85 -6.15 -7.71
N ASN A 51 8.24 -5.06 -8.11
CA ASN A 51 8.59 -4.36 -9.34
C ASN A 51 9.91 -3.59 -9.17
N PRO A 52 10.94 -3.89 -9.99
CA PRO A 52 12.25 -3.22 -9.83
C PRO A 52 12.20 -1.71 -10.03
N LEU A 53 11.31 -1.21 -10.90
CA LEU A 53 11.14 0.23 -11.09
C LEU A 53 10.68 0.90 -9.79
N VAL A 54 9.79 0.22 -9.06
CA VAL A 54 9.29 0.73 -7.79
C VAL A 54 10.39 0.72 -6.74
N VAL A 55 11.18 -0.33 -6.67
CA VAL A 55 12.32 -0.39 -5.76
C VAL A 55 13.26 0.79 -6.01
N GLU A 56 13.53 1.09 -7.28
CA GLU A 56 14.44 2.17 -7.66
C GLU A 56 13.89 3.54 -7.27
N VAL A 57 12.62 3.83 -7.61
CA VAL A 57 12.06 5.16 -7.29
C VAL A 57 11.83 5.36 -5.79
N MET A 58 11.59 4.30 -5.05
CA MET A 58 11.49 4.40 -3.60
C MET A 58 12.85 4.66 -2.97
N LYS A 59 13.91 4.05 -3.52
CA LYS A 59 15.27 4.30 -3.09
C LYS A 59 15.64 5.78 -3.30
N GLU A 60 15.21 6.38 -4.40
CA GLU A 60 15.41 7.81 -4.63
C GLU A 60 14.78 8.65 -3.54
N ALA A 61 13.68 8.18 -2.97
CA ALA A 61 12.99 8.85 -1.88
C ALA A 61 13.53 8.42 -0.50
N GLU A 62 14.67 7.72 -0.49
CA GLU A 62 15.34 7.25 0.71
C GLU A 62 14.53 6.21 1.49
N ILE A 63 13.74 5.42 0.77
CA ILE A 63 12.98 4.31 1.35
C ILE A 63 13.41 3.02 0.66
N ASP A 64 13.99 2.11 1.41
CA ASP A 64 14.44 0.83 0.89
C ASP A 64 13.34 -0.23 1.07
N ILE A 65 12.77 -0.69 -0.04
CA ILE A 65 11.80 -1.77 -0.01
C ILE A 65 12.33 -3.03 -0.70
N SER A 66 13.64 -3.09 -0.95
CA SER A 66 14.23 -4.17 -1.75
C SER A 66 14.04 -5.56 -1.14
N ASP A 67 13.85 -5.64 0.17
CA ASP A 67 13.61 -6.92 0.86
C ASP A 67 12.14 -7.18 1.15
N HIS A 68 11.24 -6.34 0.68
CA HIS A 68 9.80 -6.56 0.84
C HIS A 68 9.35 -7.76 0.01
N LYS A 69 8.38 -8.48 0.53
CA LYS A 69 7.81 -9.65 -0.15
C LYS A 69 6.38 -9.33 -0.57
N THR A 70 5.94 -9.98 -1.65
CA THR A 70 4.55 -9.92 -2.04
C THR A 70 3.75 -10.90 -1.18
N LYS A 71 2.51 -10.52 -0.84
CA LYS A 71 1.70 -11.27 0.12
C LYS A 71 0.28 -11.42 -0.42
N SER A 72 -0.42 -12.44 0.04
CA SER A 72 -1.79 -12.74 -0.39
C SER A 72 -2.80 -12.11 0.57
N VAL A 73 -3.77 -11.36 0.00
CA VAL A 73 -4.86 -10.79 0.79
C VAL A 73 -5.74 -11.90 1.38
N PHE A 74 -5.86 -13.02 0.67
CA PHE A 74 -6.67 -14.13 1.15
C PHE A 74 -6.03 -14.82 2.35
N GLU A 75 -4.70 -14.87 2.39
CA GLU A 75 -3.99 -15.39 3.56
C GLU A 75 -4.20 -14.51 4.77
N PHE A 76 -4.16 -13.20 4.60
CA PHE A 76 -4.44 -12.26 5.69
C PHE A 76 -5.85 -12.44 6.21
N PHE A 77 -6.80 -12.63 5.28
CA PHE A 77 -8.19 -12.86 5.65
C PHE A 77 -8.34 -14.16 6.46
N LYS A 78 -7.69 -15.24 6.02
CA LYS A 78 -7.73 -16.52 6.74
C LYS A 78 -7.13 -16.43 8.15
N GLN A 79 -6.12 -15.59 8.31
CA GLN A 79 -5.47 -15.38 9.60
C GLN A 79 -6.31 -14.55 10.56
N GLY A 80 -7.45 -14.03 10.10
CA GLY A 80 -8.33 -13.24 10.95
C GLY A 80 -7.79 -11.87 11.29
N ARG A 81 -6.93 -11.30 10.44
CA ARG A 81 -6.36 -9.98 10.69
C ARG A 81 -7.45 -8.91 10.67
N LEU A 82 -7.31 -7.93 11.53
CA LEU A 82 -8.27 -6.84 11.67
C LEU A 82 -7.66 -5.52 11.21
N TYR A 83 -8.47 -4.71 10.52
CA TYR A 83 -8.03 -3.42 9.99
C TYR A 83 -9.08 -2.36 10.22
N ASP A 84 -8.63 -1.12 10.42
CA ASP A 84 -9.53 0.03 10.47
C ASP A 84 -9.85 0.54 9.07
N TYR A 85 -8.88 0.42 8.15
CA TYR A 85 -9.04 0.81 6.75
C TYR A 85 -8.58 -0.30 5.84
N VAL A 86 -9.34 -0.58 4.80
CA VAL A 86 -8.92 -1.43 3.68
C VAL A 86 -9.01 -0.58 2.42
N ILE A 87 -7.87 -0.31 1.81
CA ILE A 87 -7.78 0.60 0.67
C ILE A 87 -7.29 -0.16 -0.54
N THR A 88 -8.14 -0.26 -1.56
CA THR A 88 -7.74 -0.86 -2.84
C THR A 88 -7.08 0.23 -3.69
N VAL A 89 -5.93 -0.10 -4.28
CA VAL A 89 -5.14 0.88 -5.04
C VAL A 89 -4.92 0.45 -6.49
N CYS A 90 -5.69 -0.50 -6.96
CA CYS A 90 -5.63 -0.97 -8.34
C CYS A 90 -6.68 -0.25 -9.19
N ASP A 91 -6.53 -0.30 -10.51
CA ASP A 91 -7.56 0.25 -11.37
C ASP A 91 -8.77 -0.69 -11.39
N GLU A 92 -9.88 -0.18 -11.94
CA GLU A 92 -11.19 -0.79 -11.77
C GLU A 92 -11.41 -2.04 -12.59
N SER A 93 -10.48 -2.38 -13.45
CA SER A 93 -10.66 -3.50 -14.38
C SER A 93 -10.29 -4.85 -13.79
N SER A 94 -9.89 -4.92 -12.52
CA SER A 94 -9.38 -6.17 -11.94
C SER A 94 -10.42 -7.28 -11.90
N GLY A 95 -11.70 -6.94 -11.79
CA GLY A 95 -12.77 -7.93 -11.70
C GLY A 95 -12.73 -8.80 -10.45
N GLN A 96 -11.74 -8.63 -9.61
CA GLN A 96 -11.59 -9.42 -8.39
C GLN A 96 -12.13 -8.66 -7.20
N GLN A 97 -12.70 -9.38 -6.26
CA GLN A 97 -13.27 -8.76 -5.08
C GLN A 97 -12.39 -9.00 -3.87
N CYS A 98 -12.11 -7.92 -3.17
CA CYS A 98 -11.41 -7.99 -1.89
C CYS A 98 -12.31 -8.70 -0.87
N PRO A 99 -11.78 -9.64 -0.08
CA PRO A 99 -12.58 -10.26 0.96
C PRO A 99 -13.05 -9.23 1.98
N ILE A 100 -14.18 -9.50 2.61
CA ILE A 100 -14.74 -8.64 3.63
C ILE A 100 -14.13 -9.02 4.97
N PHE A 101 -13.23 -8.19 5.46
CA PHE A 101 -12.59 -8.44 6.74
C PHE A 101 -13.58 -8.20 7.89
N PRO A 102 -13.47 -8.98 8.99
CA PRO A 102 -14.39 -8.82 10.10
C PRO A 102 -14.20 -7.49 10.83
N GLY A 103 -15.24 -7.07 11.53
CA GLY A 103 -15.21 -5.84 12.32
C GLY A 103 -15.72 -4.64 11.54
N ILE A 104 -15.55 -3.46 12.15
CA ILE A 104 -15.95 -2.21 11.51
C ILE A 104 -14.76 -1.71 10.70
N VAL A 105 -14.88 -1.80 9.37
CA VAL A 105 -13.79 -1.46 8.45
C VAL A 105 -14.25 -0.38 7.50
N LYS A 106 -13.46 0.68 7.37
CA LYS A 106 -13.70 1.71 6.38
C LYS A 106 -13.02 1.28 5.07
N ARG A 107 -13.80 1.15 4.01
CA ARG A 107 -13.31 0.71 2.72
C ARG A 107 -13.19 1.90 1.78
N ILE A 108 -12.01 2.04 1.18
CA ILE A 108 -11.71 3.16 0.29
C ILE A 108 -11.08 2.60 -0.98
N HIS A 109 -11.32 3.24 -2.10
CA HIS A 109 -10.69 2.90 -3.37
C HIS A 109 -9.89 4.09 -3.90
N TRP A 110 -8.61 3.85 -4.16
CA TRP A 110 -7.73 4.82 -4.83
C TRP A 110 -7.34 4.22 -6.18
N SER A 111 -7.35 5.03 -7.22
CA SER A 111 -6.97 4.57 -8.56
C SER A 111 -5.68 5.26 -8.97
N PHE A 112 -4.67 4.46 -9.32
CA PHE A 112 -3.39 4.95 -9.81
C PHE A 112 -2.95 4.11 -10.99
N PRO A 113 -2.18 4.68 -11.95
CA PRO A 113 -1.63 3.89 -13.05
C PRO A 113 -0.73 2.78 -12.53
N ASP A 114 -0.75 1.64 -13.24
CA ASP A 114 0.04 0.47 -12.83
C ASP A 114 1.45 0.55 -13.43
N PRO A 115 2.49 0.69 -12.60
CA PRO A 115 3.87 0.74 -13.13
C PRO A 115 4.27 -0.47 -13.97
N SER A 116 3.63 -1.61 -13.76
CA SER A 116 3.94 -2.82 -14.53
C SER A 116 3.44 -2.74 -15.98
N SER A 117 2.55 -1.79 -16.28
CA SER A 117 1.99 -1.62 -17.61
C SER A 117 2.66 -0.52 -18.43
N PHE A 118 3.67 0.15 -17.87
CA PHE A 118 4.30 1.27 -18.56
C PHE A 118 5.16 0.80 -19.73
N ASP A 119 5.11 1.58 -20.82
CA ASP A 119 5.89 1.35 -22.03
C ASP A 119 6.96 2.42 -22.19
N GLY A 120 7.94 2.15 -23.04
CA GLY A 120 8.99 3.09 -23.37
C GLY A 120 10.36 2.63 -22.89
N THR A 121 11.30 3.56 -22.89
CA THR A 121 12.65 3.29 -22.40
C THR A 121 12.62 3.13 -20.88
N TYR A 122 13.72 2.61 -20.35
CA TYR A 122 13.87 2.48 -18.90
C TYR A 122 13.70 3.85 -18.22
N GLU A 123 14.32 4.89 -18.76
CA GLU A 123 14.23 6.23 -18.20
C GLU A 123 12.80 6.79 -18.26
N GLU A 124 12.08 6.50 -19.34
CA GLU A 124 10.68 6.91 -19.47
C GLU A 124 9.81 6.19 -18.45
N LYS A 125 10.04 4.90 -18.26
CA LYS A 125 9.30 4.11 -17.27
C LYS A 125 9.59 4.59 -15.86
N LEU A 126 10.84 4.94 -15.56
CA LEU A 126 11.19 5.50 -14.26
C LEU A 126 10.47 6.82 -14.00
N ALA A 127 10.43 7.69 -15.01
CA ALA A 127 9.75 8.99 -14.86
C ALA A 127 8.27 8.80 -14.55
N GLN A 128 7.61 7.87 -15.26
CA GLN A 128 6.21 7.56 -15.03
C GLN A 128 6.00 6.95 -13.63
N THR A 129 6.92 6.11 -13.20
CA THR A 129 6.83 5.47 -11.89
C THR A 129 7.04 6.48 -10.77
N ARG A 130 7.94 7.47 -10.96
CA ARG A 130 8.12 8.57 -10.00
C ARG A 130 6.82 9.34 -9.83
N ASN A 131 6.12 9.59 -10.93
CA ASN A 131 4.85 10.31 -10.88
C ASN A 131 3.81 9.53 -10.06
N VAL A 132 3.71 8.23 -10.26
CA VAL A 132 2.80 7.38 -9.47
C VAL A 132 3.21 7.40 -8.00
N ARG A 133 4.51 7.28 -7.71
CA ARG A 133 5.02 7.37 -6.34
C ARG A 133 4.55 8.66 -5.66
N ASP A 134 4.69 9.78 -6.36
CA ASP A 134 4.35 11.07 -5.79
C ASP A 134 2.84 11.25 -5.60
N GLN A 135 2.03 10.70 -6.51
CA GLN A 135 0.59 10.69 -6.36
C GLN A 135 0.15 9.88 -5.14
N ILE A 136 0.75 8.72 -4.95
CA ILE A 136 0.42 7.86 -3.81
C ILE A 136 0.87 8.53 -2.50
N ARG A 137 2.04 9.16 -2.50
CA ARG A 137 2.49 9.90 -1.32
C ARG A 137 1.49 10.96 -0.92
N LYS A 138 0.98 11.70 -1.90
CA LYS A 138 -0.01 12.75 -1.63
C LYS A 138 -1.28 12.16 -1.01
N ALA A 139 -1.75 11.05 -1.56
CA ALA A 139 -2.95 10.39 -1.04
C ALA A 139 -2.71 9.91 0.39
N VAL A 140 -1.53 9.37 0.69
CA VAL A 140 -1.18 8.92 2.03
C VAL A 140 -1.12 10.11 3.00
N GLU A 141 -0.54 11.23 2.57
CA GLU A 141 -0.50 12.44 3.42
C GLU A 141 -1.90 12.88 3.80
N ASN A 142 -2.82 12.86 2.84
CA ASN A 142 -4.21 13.23 3.09
C ASN A 142 -4.90 12.23 4.05
N LEU A 143 -4.66 10.94 3.84
CA LEU A 143 -5.21 9.91 4.72
C LEU A 143 -4.78 10.12 6.17
N ILE A 144 -3.51 10.39 6.39
CA ILE A 144 -2.96 10.58 7.73
C ILE A 144 -3.61 11.80 8.39
N LYS A 145 -3.80 12.88 7.63
CA LYS A 145 -4.44 14.08 8.17
C LYS A 145 -5.90 13.81 8.56
N GLU A 146 -6.63 13.07 7.73
CA GLU A 146 -8.05 12.83 7.95
C GLU A 146 -8.30 11.82 9.06
N ALA A 147 -7.39 10.89 9.26
CA ALA A 147 -7.56 9.82 10.24
C ALA A 147 -7.19 10.25 11.66
N VAL A 148 -6.65 11.44 11.84
CA VAL A 148 -6.18 11.91 13.16
C VAL A 148 -7.25 12.71 13.90
#